data_f5a7870f7914e1a5c84319bd8bd13ac0
#
_entry.id   f5a7870f7914e1a5c84319bd8bd13ac0
#
_cell.length_a   1.000
_cell.length_b   1.000
_cell.length_c   1.000
_cell.angle_alpha   90.00
_cell.angle_beta   90.00
_cell.angle_gamma   90.00
#
_symmetry.space_group_name_H-M   'P 1'
#
loop_
_entity.id
_entity.type
_entity.pdbx_description
1 polymer ?
#
loop_
_entity_poly.entity_id
_entity_poly.type
_entity_poly.pdbx_seq_one_letter_code
_entity_poly.pdbx_strand_id
1 'polypeptide(L)'
;MYKKRFLSVFDRQMAYLDVGEGEAIVFLHGNPTSSFLWRFVMAELEGHGRLVAPDLIGMGDSDKLEDSGPLSYSFVEHRRYLDELLDRLDLGDRVTVVLHDWGSGLGFDWAFRHQERIKAIAYMEAIVRPVSWEDWPEAARGFFQGMRSPAGESMILDRNLFVERVLPGSVIRDLTDAEMVEYRRPYLAGGEARRPTLSWPRQIPIDGYPDDVHDIVTDYSDWLSRSAVPKYFFNAEPGSILVGSQREFCRSWPNQRELTVPGIHFIQEDSGAEIGRAIAGWLPTL
;
A
#
# COMPACT_ATOMS: atom_id res chain seq x y z
N MET A 1 -17.63 2.59 11.36
CA MET A 1 -16.16 2.34 11.36
C MET A 1 -15.92 1.01 12.04
N TYR A 2 -15.11 0.12 11.45
CA TYR A 2 -14.81 -1.20 12.00
C TYR A 2 -13.94 -1.08 13.25
N LYS A 3 -14.13 -2.02 14.20
CA LYS A 3 -13.30 -2.07 15.42
C LYS A 3 -11.96 -2.74 15.09
N LYS A 4 -10.87 -2.10 15.43
CA LYS A 4 -9.53 -2.68 15.32
C LYS A 4 -9.29 -3.74 16.37
N ARG A 5 -8.55 -4.78 15.96
CA ARG A 5 -7.93 -5.80 16.82
C ARG A 5 -6.44 -5.54 16.89
N PHE A 6 -5.79 -6.13 17.87
CA PHE A 6 -4.35 -6.00 18.08
C PHE A 6 -3.74 -7.39 18.27
N LEU A 7 -2.55 -7.59 17.70
CA LEU A 7 -1.77 -8.79 17.85
C LEU A 7 -0.33 -8.41 18.18
N SER A 8 0.25 -9.04 19.20
CA SER A 8 1.68 -8.88 19.50
C SER A 8 2.50 -9.58 18.43
N VAL A 9 3.26 -8.81 17.66
CA VAL A 9 4.18 -9.28 16.63
C VAL A 9 5.58 -8.91 17.10
N PHE A 10 6.40 -9.90 17.37
CA PHE A 10 7.66 -9.73 18.10
C PHE A 10 7.43 -8.96 19.42
N ASP A 11 7.98 -7.77 19.53
CA ASP A 11 7.90 -6.90 20.71
C ASP A 11 6.92 -5.73 20.56
N ARG A 12 6.08 -5.71 19.50
CA ARG A 12 5.17 -4.61 19.15
C ARG A 12 3.73 -5.08 18.96
N GLN A 13 2.78 -4.21 19.26
CA GLN A 13 1.38 -4.44 18.91
C GLN A 13 1.11 -3.96 17.48
N MET A 14 0.65 -4.84 16.62
CA MET A 14 0.14 -4.48 15.31
C MET A 14 -1.38 -4.44 15.33
N ALA A 15 -1.93 -3.33 14.86
CA ALA A 15 -3.36 -3.13 14.70
C ALA A 15 -3.83 -3.68 13.35
N TYR A 16 -5.03 -4.23 13.32
CA TYR A 16 -5.66 -4.70 12.09
C TYR A 16 -7.18 -4.71 12.21
N LEU A 17 -7.84 -4.61 11.06
CA LEU A 17 -9.26 -4.92 10.92
C LEU A 17 -9.40 -6.39 10.56
N ASP A 18 -10.44 -7.05 11.08
CA ASP A 18 -10.77 -8.46 10.80
C ASP A 18 -12.28 -8.62 10.91
N VAL A 19 -12.97 -8.69 9.76
CA VAL A 19 -14.41 -8.59 9.65
C VAL A 19 -14.95 -9.65 8.70
N GLY A 20 -16.04 -10.32 9.06
CA GLY A 20 -16.64 -11.37 8.24
C GLY A 20 -16.00 -12.72 8.40
N GLU A 21 -16.39 -13.66 7.56
CA GLU A 21 -15.95 -15.05 7.56
C GLU A 21 -15.78 -15.55 6.12
N GLY A 22 -15.08 -16.68 5.92
CA GLY A 22 -14.85 -17.27 4.62
C GLY A 22 -13.43 -17.04 4.09
N GLU A 23 -13.24 -17.07 2.77
CA GLU A 23 -11.93 -16.86 2.12
C GLU A 23 -11.41 -15.46 2.44
N ALA A 24 -10.12 -15.35 2.75
CA ALA A 24 -9.53 -14.09 3.17
C ALA A 24 -9.33 -13.12 1.99
N ILE A 25 -9.70 -11.86 2.25
CA ILE A 25 -9.41 -10.71 1.38
C ILE A 25 -8.54 -9.76 2.21
N VAL A 26 -7.26 -9.65 1.85
CA VAL A 26 -6.26 -8.89 2.59
C VAL A 26 -5.99 -7.56 1.89
N PHE A 27 -6.17 -6.47 2.61
CA PHE A 27 -6.00 -5.10 2.10
C PHE A 27 -4.71 -4.50 2.65
N LEU A 28 -3.75 -4.19 1.79
CA LEU A 28 -2.48 -3.60 2.18
C LEU A 28 -2.37 -2.16 1.72
N HIS A 29 -2.33 -1.25 2.69
CA HIS A 29 -2.13 0.18 2.48
C HIS A 29 -0.65 0.53 2.34
N GLY A 30 -0.36 1.75 1.91
CA GLY A 30 1.00 2.28 1.85
C GLY A 30 1.15 3.61 2.58
N ASN A 31 2.08 4.43 2.12
CA ASN A 31 2.47 5.68 2.74
C ASN A 31 1.54 6.84 2.36
N PRO A 32 1.09 7.70 3.28
CA PRO A 32 1.24 7.69 4.74
C PRO A 32 0.00 7.16 5.47
N THR A 33 -0.73 6.26 4.85
CA THR A 33 -2.08 5.86 5.23
C THR A 33 -2.12 4.73 6.29
N SER A 34 -3.28 4.12 6.45
CA SER A 34 -3.54 2.99 7.33
C SER A 34 -4.71 2.19 6.77
N SER A 35 -5.20 1.19 7.49
CA SER A 35 -6.43 0.47 7.15
C SER A 35 -7.64 1.40 6.94
N PHE A 36 -7.61 2.62 7.45
CA PHE A 36 -8.65 3.64 7.25
C PHE A 36 -8.88 3.97 5.77
N LEU A 37 -7.84 3.91 4.94
CA LEU A 37 -7.92 4.12 3.49
C LEU A 37 -8.95 3.20 2.83
N TRP A 38 -9.08 1.98 3.33
CA TRP A 38 -9.91 0.94 2.75
C TRP A 38 -11.39 0.98 3.13
N ARG A 39 -11.83 1.94 3.99
CA ARG A 39 -13.17 1.98 4.57
C ARG A 39 -14.30 1.94 3.53
N PHE A 40 -14.16 2.64 2.40
CA PHE A 40 -15.18 2.66 1.34
C PHE A 40 -15.15 1.39 0.49
N VAL A 41 -13.97 0.82 0.26
CA VAL A 41 -13.82 -0.44 -0.48
C VAL A 41 -14.36 -1.61 0.33
N MET A 42 -13.98 -1.70 1.61
CA MET A 42 -14.40 -2.78 2.50
C MET A 42 -15.92 -2.79 2.74
N ALA A 43 -16.57 -1.61 2.81
CA ALA A 43 -18.01 -1.51 2.99
C ALA A 43 -18.80 -2.22 1.89
N GLU A 44 -18.32 -2.18 0.65
CA GLU A 44 -18.96 -2.86 -0.49
C GLU A 44 -18.62 -4.38 -0.56
N LEU A 45 -17.68 -4.83 0.28
CA LEU A 45 -17.23 -6.23 0.32
C LEU A 45 -17.75 -6.99 1.55
N GLU A 46 -18.55 -6.36 2.40
CA GLU A 46 -19.19 -7.06 3.52
C GLU A 46 -20.03 -8.26 3.01
N GLY A 47 -19.80 -9.42 3.63
CA GLY A 47 -20.45 -10.67 3.23
C GLY A 47 -19.83 -11.41 2.04
N HIS A 48 -18.77 -10.87 1.42
CA HIS A 48 -18.06 -11.53 0.30
C HIS A 48 -16.84 -12.35 0.72
N GLY A 49 -16.49 -12.35 2.00
CA GLY A 49 -15.35 -13.06 2.57
C GLY A 49 -14.93 -12.48 3.91
N ARG A 50 -13.80 -12.94 4.43
CA ARG A 50 -13.15 -12.40 5.63
C ARG A 50 -12.24 -11.25 5.22
N LEU A 51 -12.59 -10.03 5.59
CA LEU A 51 -11.87 -8.80 5.25
C LEU A 51 -10.81 -8.53 6.31
N VAL A 52 -9.54 -8.54 5.92
CA VAL A 52 -8.39 -8.30 6.80
C VAL A 52 -7.61 -7.09 6.30
N ALA A 53 -7.46 -6.05 7.12
CA ALA A 53 -6.70 -4.86 6.76
C ALA A 53 -5.76 -4.47 7.91
N PRO A 54 -4.49 -4.85 7.87
CA PRO A 54 -3.50 -4.43 8.85
C PRO A 54 -3.14 -2.95 8.70
N ASP A 55 -2.74 -2.34 9.83
CA ASP A 55 -1.92 -1.15 9.83
C ASP A 55 -0.45 -1.60 9.84
N LEU A 56 0.35 -1.12 8.91
CA LEU A 56 1.78 -1.42 8.86
C LEU A 56 2.48 -0.92 10.13
N ILE A 57 3.57 -1.58 10.53
CA ILE A 57 4.34 -1.17 11.71
C ILE A 57 4.72 0.31 11.63
N GLY A 58 4.51 1.05 12.71
CA GLY A 58 4.74 2.49 12.77
C GLY A 58 3.66 3.36 12.14
N MET A 59 2.59 2.78 11.58
CA MET A 59 1.53 3.49 10.88
C MET A 59 0.16 3.17 11.48
N GLY A 60 -0.83 4.03 11.28
CA GLY A 60 -2.16 3.85 11.86
C GLY A 60 -2.14 3.69 13.39
N ASP A 61 -2.71 2.60 13.88
CA ASP A 61 -2.76 2.24 15.30
C ASP A 61 -1.72 1.17 15.68
N SER A 62 -0.87 0.74 14.77
CA SER A 62 0.28 -0.11 15.07
C SER A 62 1.34 0.66 15.83
N ASP A 63 2.02 -0.03 16.75
CA ASP A 63 3.10 0.56 17.55
C ASP A 63 4.20 1.16 16.68
N LYS A 64 4.84 2.17 17.21
CA LYS A 64 6.10 2.70 16.68
C LYS A 64 7.27 1.82 17.16
N LEU A 65 8.32 1.74 16.32
CA LEU A 65 9.58 1.15 16.77
C LEU A 65 10.20 2.04 17.85
N GLU A 66 10.69 1.43 18.92
CA GLU A 66 11.58 2.11 19.86
C GLU A 66 12.90 2.42 19.14
N ASP A 67 13.63 3.40 19.57
CA ASP A 67 14.95 3.75 19.05
C ASP A 67 15.01 3.82 17.52
N SER A 68 13.91 4.28 16.87
CA SER A 68 13.89 4.44 15.42
C SER A 68 14.87 5.52 14.96
N GLY A 69 15.39 5.35 13.75
CA GLY A 69 16.35 6.25 13.15
C GLY A 69 16.39 6.12 11.63
N PRO A 70 17.43 6.66 10.97
CA PRO A 70 17.49 6.75 9.49
C PRO A 70 17.39 5.42 8.74
N LEU A 71 17.70 4.29 9.39
CA LEU A 71 17.63 2.94 8.80
C LEU A 71 16.37 2.16 9.20
N SER A 72 15.55 2.70 10.12
CA SER A 72 14.32 2.07 10.57
C SER A 72 13.21 2.18 9.53
N TYR A 73 12.23 1.27 9.63
CA TYR A 73 11.09 1.20 8.72
C TYR A 73 11.51 0.95 7.27
N SER A 74 12.58 0.14 7.08
CA SER A 74 12.95 -0.34 5.75
C SER A 74 11.88 -1.28 5.19
N PHE A 75 11.92 -1.54 3.88
CA PHE A 75 11.02 -2.51 3.25
C PHE A 75 11.12 -3.89 3.93
N VAL A 76 12.33 -4.36 4.16
CA VAL A 76 12.59 -5.67 4.80
C VAL A 76 12.08 -5.70 6.25
N GLU A 77 12.17 -4.60 6.98
CA GLU A 77 11.62 -4.52 8.33
C GLU A 77 10.09 -4.53 8.31
N HIS A 78 9.45 -3.75 7.46
CA HIS A 78 7.99 -3.82 7.26
C HIS A 78 7.53 -5.21 6.84
N ARG A 79 8.24 -5.84 5.88
CA ARG A 79 7.96 -7.21 5.43
C ARG A 79 8.00 -8.20 6.59
N ARG A 80 9.02 -8.13 7.44
CA ARG A 80 9.17 -9.02 8.60
C ARG A 80 7.99 -8.94 9.56
N TYR A 81 7.54 -7.73 9.89
CA TYR A 81 6.38 -7.53 10.76
C TYR A 81 5.07 -7.98 10.10
N LEU A 82 4.90 -7.68 8.82
CA LEU A 82 3.70 -8.06 8.08
C LEU A 82 3.60 -9.58 7.91
N ASP A 83 4.67 -10.25 7.52
CA ASP A 83 4.71 -11.70 7.35
C ASP A 83 4.30 -12.41 8.65
N GLU A 84 4.91 -12.06 9.78
CA GLU A 84 4.57 -12.63 11.08
C GLU A 84 3.11 -12.38 11.47
N LEU A 85 2.56 -11.19 11.18
CA LEU A 85 1.15 -10.90 11.41
C LEU A 85 0.25 -11.80 10.56
N LEU A 86 0.49 -11.87 9.24
CA LEU A 86 -0.32 -12.65 8.31
C LEU A 86 -0.26 -14.16 8.60
N ASP A 87 0.91 -14.67 9.01
CA ASP A 87 1.07 -16.06 9.39
C ASP A 87 0.24 -16.44 10.63
N ARG A 88 0.15 -15.52 11.60
CA ARG A 88 -0.66 -15.75 12.82
C ARG A 88 -2.17 -15.57 12.63
N LEU A 89 -2.59 -14.91 11.55
CA LEU A 89 -4.01 -14.65 11.30
C LEU A 89 -4.76 -15.83 10.69
N ASP A 90 -4.05 -16.93 10.34
CA ASP A 90 -4.65 -18.11 9.69
C ASP A 90 -5.60 -17.73 8.54
N LEU A 91 -5.00 -17.23 7.47
CA LEU A 91 -5.75 -16.72 6.31
C LEU A 91 -6.27 -17.82 5.37
N GLY A 92 -5.92 -19.10 5.63
CA GLY A 92 -6.23 -20.21 4.73
C GLY A 92 -5.38 -20.24 3.46
N ASP A 93 -5.81 -21.07 2.50
CA ASP A 93 -5.04 -21.37 1.29
C ASP A 93 -5.56 -20.68 0.02
N ARG A 94 -6.56 -19.81 0.15
CA ARG A 94 -7.18 -19.08 -0.96
C ARG A 94 -7.34 -17.61 -0.61
N VAL A 95 -6.24 -16.88 -0.72
CA VAL A 95 -6.17 -15.47 -0.31
C VAL A 95 -6.29 -14.56 -1.54
N THR A 96 -7.20 -13.60 -1.48
CA THR A 96 -7.22 -12.46 -2.41
C THR A 96 -6.51 -11.28 -1.76
N VAL A 97 -5.57 -10.66 -2.45
CA VAL A 97 -4.88 -9.46 -1.96
C VAL A 97 -5.38 -8.22 -2.72
N VAL A 98 -5.61 -7.12 -1.99
CA VAL A 98 -6.03 -5.82 -2.51
C VAL A 98 -4.99 -4.78 -2.12
N LEU A 99 -4.28 -4.23 -3.10
CA LEU A 99 -2.97 -3.63 -2.93
C LEU A 99 -2.91 -2.20 -3.43
N HIS A 100 -2.26 -1.34 -2.66
CA HIS A 100 -2.03 0.06 -3.02
C HIS A 100 -0.67 0.54 -2.53
N ASP A 101 0.02 1.39 -3.32
CA ASP A 101 1.30 2.03 -2.98
C ASP A 101 2.33 1.02 -2.42
N TRP A 102 2.97 1.27 -1.28
CA TRP A 102 3.89 0.31 -0.65
C TRP A 102 3.23 -0.97 -0.17
N GLY A 103 1.92 -0.94 0.12
CA GLY A 103 1.16 -2.17 0.33
C GLY A 103 1.17 -3.08 -0.89
N SER A 104 1.37 -2.52 -2.11
CA SER A 104 1.55 -3.34 -3.31
C SER A 104 2.95 -3.95 -3.36
N GLY A 105 4.00 -3.21 -3.02
CA GLY A 105 5.34 -3.77 -2.94
C GLY A 105 5.40 -4.96 -1.98
N LEU A 106 4.87 -4.80 -0.76
CA LEU A 106 4.79 -5.85 0.25
C LEU A 106 3.88 -7.00 -0.18
N GLY A 107 2.72 -6.70 -0.76
CA GLY A 107 1.73 -7.71 -1.14
C GLY A 107 2.13 -8.50 -2.38
N PHE A 108 2.79 -7.90 -3.36
CA PHE A 108 3.33 -8.62 -4.51
C PHE A 108 4.50 -9.54 -4.10
N ASP A 109 5.39 -9.07 -3.23
CA ASP A 109 6.46 -9.90 -2.66
C ASP A 109 5.89 -11.06 -1.84
N TRP A 110 4.88 -10.81 -1.00
CA TRP A 110 4.21 -11.86 -0.24
C TRP A 110 3.53 -12.87 -1.17
N ALA A 111 2.81 -12.40 -2.19
CA ALA A 111 2.17 -13.26 -3.19
C ALA A 111 3.19 -14.08 -3.99
N PHE A 112 4.32 -13.49 -4.35
CA PHE A 112 5.42 -14.19 -5.02
C PHE A 112 6.01 -15.31 -4.16
N ARG A 113 6.18 -15.09 -2.87
CA ARG A 113 6.70 -16.11 -1.94
C ARG A 113 5.68 -17.20 -1.53
N HIS A 114 4.37 -16.93 -1.73
CA HIS A 114 3.26 -17.81 -1.32
C HIS A 114 2.30 -18.11 -2.48
N GLN A 115 2.84 -18.37 -3.68
CA GLN A 115 2.06 -18.46 -4.93
C GLN A 115 0.90 -19.47 -4.85
N GLU A 116 1.09 -20.57 -4.12
CA GLU A 116 0.10 -21.62 -3.92
C GLU A 116 -1.12 -21.20 -3.09
N ARG A 117 -0.99 -20.14 -2.31
CA ARG A 117 -2.06 -19.58 -1.47
C ARG A 117 -2.82 -18.44 -2.13
N ILE A 118 -2.34 -17.93 -3.27
CA ILE A 118 -2.95 -16.76 -3.91
C ILE A 118 -4.09 -17.14 -4.83
N LYS A 119 -5.30 -16.74 -4.45
CA LYS A 119 -6.49 -16.85 -5.29
C LYS A 119 -6.50 -15.78 -6.39
N ALA A 120 -6.25 -14.52 -6.03
CA ALA A 120 -6.34 -13.39 -6.95
C ALA A 120 -5.64 -12.14 -6.38
N ILE A 121 -5.32 -11.19 -7.25
CA ILE A 121 -4.66 -9.92 -6.92
C ILE A 121 -5.46 -8.76 -7.52
N ALA A 122 -5.97 -7.86 -6.68
CA ALA A 122 -6.50 -6.56 -7.08
C ALA A 122 -5.47 -5.49 -6.71
N TYR A 123 -5.18 -4.55 -7.62
CA TYR A 123 -4.16 -3.56 -7.34
C TYR A 123 -4.44 -2.22 -8.04
N MET A 124 -3.93 -1.16 -7.44
CA MET A 124 -4.08 0.21 -7.89
C MET A 124 -2.91 1.07 -7.43
N GLU A 125 -2.49 2.03 -8.28
CA GLU A 125 -1.39 2.97 -7.98
C GLU A 125 -0.24 2.27 -7.25
N ALA A 126 0.30 1.23 -7.90
CA ALA A 126 1.15 0.20 -7.33
C ALA A 126 2.61 0.33 -7.77
N ILE A 127 3.54 -0.24 -7.00
CA ILE A 127 4.96 -0.35 -7.33
C ILE A 127 5.14 -1.63 -8.14
N VAL A 128 5.10 -1.54 -9.47
CA VAL A 128 5.02 -2.70 -10.38
C VAL A 128 6.38 -3.17 -10.88
N ARG A 129 7.38 -2.29 -10.90
CA ARG A 129 8.77 -2.58 -11.27
C ARG A 129 9.71 -1.48 -10.76
N PRO A 130 11.03 -1.70 -10.74
CA PRO A 130 11.98 -0.62 -10.52
C PRO A 130 11.83 0.50 -11.55
N VAL A 131 12.19 1.71 -11.18
CA VAL A 131 12.07 2.91 -12.01
C VAL A 131 13.40 3.66 -12.10
N SER A 132 13.52 4.52 -13.11
CA SER A 132 14.56 5.54 -13.15
C SER A 132 13.99 6.92 -12.79
N TRP A 133 14.85 7.91 -12.53
CA TRP A 133 14.41 9.28 -12.38
C TRP A 133 13.79 9.84 -13.67
N GLU A 134 14.11 9.29 -14.82
CA GLU A 134 13.49 9.67 -16.11
C GLU A 134 12.03 9.19 -16.17
N ASP A 135 11.76 7.98 -15.66
CA ASP A 135 10.41 7.41 -15.58
C ASP A 135 9.56 8.08 -14.48
N TRP A 136 10.20 8.70 -13.47
CA TRP A 136 9.48 9.31 -12.35
C TRP A 136 8.73 10.56 -12.80
N PRO A 137 7.47 10.76 -12.37
CA PRO A 137 6.65 11.92 -12.76
C PRO A 137 7.39 13.24 -12.52
N GLU A 138 7.55 14.05 -13.56
CA GLU A 138 8.36 15.27 -13.53
C GLU A 138 7.90 16.23 -12.41
N ALA A 139 6.58 16.42 -12.26
CA ALA A 139 6.02 17.31 -11.25
C ALA A 139 6.34 16.87 -9.80
N ALA A 140 6.54 15.58 -9.55
CA ALA A 140 6.86 15.04 -8.23
C ALA A 140 8.36 14.85 -8.00
N ARG A 141 9.18 14.84 -9.06
CA ARG A 141 10.61 14.47 -9.01
C ARG A 141 11.40 15.27 -7.99
N GLY A 142 11.32 16.60 -8.05
CA GLY A 142 12.07 17.46 -7.13
C GLY A 142 11.70 17.26 -5.66
N PHE A 143 10.43 16.99 -5.37
CA PHE A 143 9.97 16.72 -4.01
C PHE A 143 10.52 15.37 -3.50
N PHE A 144 10.47 14.31 -4.31
CA PHE A 144 11.00 13.00 -3.93
C PHE A 144 12.53 12.99 -3.83
N GLN A 145 13.25 13.71 -4.69
CA GLN A 145 14.69 13.93 -4.54
C GLN A 145 15.02 14.65 -3.24
N GLY A 146 14.22 15.65 -2.86
CA GLY A 146 14.33 16.34 -1.58
C GLY A 146 14.18 15.40 -0.38
N MET A 147 13.17 14.52 -0.38
CA MET A 147 12.98 13.53 0.70
C MET A 147 14.13 12.53 0.80
N ARG A 148 14.75 12.18 -0.32
CA ARG A 148 15.92 11.26 -0.37
C ARG A 148 17.25 11.95 -0.02
N SER A 149 17.26 13.25 0.11
CA SER A 149 18.40 14.06 0.57
C SER A 149 18.36 14.29 2.08
N PRO A 150 19.41 14.90 2.69
CA PRO A 150 19.37 15.33 4.09
C PRO A 150 18.21 16.28 4.43
N ALA A 151 17.70 17.05 3.46
CA ALA A 151 16.54 17.93 3.66
C ALA A 151 15.25 17.17 3.99
N GLY A 152 15.17 15.88 3.64
CA GLY A 152 14.03 15.02 3.93
C GLY A 152 13.69 14.94 5.42
N GLU A 153 14.70 15.01 6.31
CA GLU A 153 14.48 15.02 7.75
C GLU A 153 13.57 16.19 8.15
N SER A 154 13.93 17.41 7.75
CA SER A 154 13.10 18.60 8.06
C SER A 154 11.78 18.60 7.30
N MET A 155 11.75 18.12 6.05
CA MET A 155 10.51 18.05 5.26
C MET A 155 9.45 17.19 5.94
N ILE A 156 9.84 16.06 6.50
CA ILE A 156 8.91 15.06 7.01
C ILE A 156 8.85 15.08 8.53
N LEU A 157 9.97 14.95 9.23
CA LEU A 157 9.94 14.81 10.69
C LEU A 157 9.48 16.09 11.37
N ASP A 158 9.91 17.28 10.87
CA ASP A 158 9.49 18.55 11.45
C ASP A 158 8.14 19.01 10.88
N ARG A 159 7.98 19.01 9.55
CA ARG A 159 6.87 19.65 8.86
C ARG A 159 5.76 18.73 8.40
N ASN A 160 5.93 17.39 8.51
CA ASN A 160 4.93 16.39 8.13
C ASN A 160 4.39 16.54 6.69
N LEU A 161 5.24 16.97 5.74
CA LEU A 161 4.76 17.36 4.40
C LEU A 161 4.09 16.22 3.64
N PHE A 162 4.38 14.97 3.96
CA PHE A 162 3.72 13.86 3.28
C PHE A 162 2.22 13.82 3.63
N VAL A 163 1.87 13.94 4.91
CA VAL A 163 0.47 13.97 5.37
C VAL A 163 -0.21 15.29 5.06
N GLU A 164 0.53 16.41 5.20
CA GLU A 164 -0.07 17.75 5.10
C GLU A 164 -0.21 18.25 3.64
N ARG A 165 0.56 17.71 2.70
CA ARG A 165 0.57 18.16 1.30
C ARG A 165 0.41 17.05 0.28
N VAL A 166 1.19 15.96 0.39
CA VAL A 166 1.15 14.90 -0.62
C VAL A 166 -0.20 14.20 -0.57
N LEU A 167 -0.64 13.80 0.61
CA LEU A 167 -1.91 13.10 0.77
C LEU A 167 -3.11 13.91 0.20
N PRO A 168 -3.44 15.12 0.69
CA PRO A 168 -4.58 15.86 0.17
C PRO A 168 -4.39 16.31 -1.28
N GLY A 169 -3.15 16.57 -1.72
CA GLY A 169 -2.85 16.92 -3.11
C GLY A 169 -2.91 15.76 -4.10
N SER A 170 -3.13 14.53 -3.62
CA SER A 170 -3.18 13.31 -4.44
C SER A 170 -4.56 12.62 -4.38
N VAL A 171 -5.59 13.39 -4.06
CA VAL A 171 -7.02 13.05 -4.10
C VAL A 171 -7.74 14.11 -4.93
N ILE A 172 -8.75 13.73 -5.72
CA ILE A 172 -9.53 14.68 -6.54
C ILE A 172 -10.49 15.48 -5.65
N ARG A 173 -11.22 14.78 -4.75
CA ARG A 173 -12.13 15.43 -3.82
C ARG A 173 -11.38 16.09 -2.67
N ASP A 174 -11.97 17.08 -2.05
CA ASP A 174 -11.46 17.58 -0.79
C ASP A 174 -11.69 16.55 0.33
N LEU A 175 -10.63 16.26 1.09
CA LEU A 175 -10.74 15.48 2.32
C LEU A 175 -11.38 16.36 3.40
N THR A 176 -12.34 15.84 4.12
CA THR A 176 -12.95 16.53 5.25
C THR A 176 -11.96 16.69 6.40
N ASP A 177 -12.24 17.67 7.30
CA ASP A 177 -11.42 17.86 8.51
C ASP A 177 -11.35 16.59 9.37
N ALA A 178 -12.44 15.83 9.46
CA ALA A 178 -12.49 14.57 10.21
C ALA A 178 -11.58 13.49 9.59
N GLU A 179 -11.55 13.38 8.26
CA GLU A 179 -10.65 12.47 7.56
C GLU A 179 -9.18 12.90 7.74
N MET A 180 -8.90 14.19 7.62
CA MET A 180 -7.55 14.70 7.85
C MET A 180 -7.08 14.54 9.31
N VAL A 181 -7.98 14.65 10.28
CA VAL A 181 -7.69 14.34 11.69
C VAL A 181 -7.26 12.88 11.84
N GLU A 182 -7.97 11.95 11.19
CA GLU A 182 -7.62 10.54 11.23
C GLU A 182 -6.28 10.24 10.57
N TYR A 183 -5.98 10.82 9.41
CA TYR A 183 -4.67 10.67 8.75
C TYR A 183 -3.51 11.30 9.51
N ARG A 184 -3.74 12.41 10.22
CA ARG A 184 -2.72 13.08 11.05
C ARG A 184 -2.43 12.35 12.35
N ARG A 185 -3.42 11.66 12.90
CA ARG A 185 -3.40 11.08 14.25
C ARG A 185 -2.13 10.27 14.55
N PRO A 186 -1.66 9.34 13.68
CA PRO A 186 -0.46 8.55 13.95
C PRO A 186 0.85 9.36 14.00
N TYR A 187 0.83 10.60 13.53
CA TYR A 187 2.02 11.44 13.29
C TYR A 187 2.02 12.76 14.07
N LEU A 188 1.12 12.92 15.03
CA LEU A 188 0.98 14.16 15.82
C LEU A 188 2.22 14.45 16.67
N ALA A 189 2.89 13.43 17.21
CA ALA A 189 4.04 13.59 18.09
C ALA A 189 5.24 14.27 17.41
N GLY A 190 5.33 14.22 16.08
CA GLY A 190 6.48 14.75 15.34
C GLY A 190 7.75 13.93 15.49
N GLY A 191 8.85 14.39 14.89
CA GLY A 191 10.14 13.70 14.97
C GLY A 191 10.08 12.26 14.51
N GLU A 192 10.70 11.35 15.24
CA GLU A 192 10.78 9.93 14.89
C GLU A 192 9.41 9.23 14.77
N ALA A 193 8.34 9.76 15.36
CA ALA A 193 6.99 9.23 15.14
C ALA A 193 6.54 9.34 13.67
N ARG A 194 7.18 10.21 12.88
CA ARG A 194 6.96 10.38 11.44
C ARG A 194 7.97 9.63 10.58
N ARG A 195 8.95 8.94 11.17
CA ARG A 195 10.00 8.21 10.45
C ARG A 195 9.45 7.26 9.35
N PRO A 196 8.39 6.48 9.57
CA PRO A 196 7.85 5.61 8.51
C PRO A 196 7.53 6.38 7.22
N THR A 197 6.97 7.60 7.34
CA THR A 197 6.57 8.38 6.17
C THR A 197 7.76 9.02 5.43
N LEU A 198 8.95 9.05 6.02
CA LEU A 198 10.20 9.41 5.38
C LEU A 198 10.95 8.18 4.82
N SER A 199 10.93 7.07 5.57
CA SER A 199 11.62 5.85 5.14
C SER A 199 11.04 5.32 3.83
N TRP A 200 9.73 5.26 3.68
CA TRP A 200 9.07 4.77 2.49
C TRP A 200 9.52 5.45 1.17
N PRO A 201 9.56 6.78 1.03
CA PRO A 201 10.09 7.43 -0.18
C PRO A 201 11.55 7.08 -0.46
N ARG A 202 12.33 6.79 0.59
CA ARG A 202 13.75 6.40 0.47
C ARG A 202 13.93 4.95 0.03
N GLN A 203 12.90 4.12 0.19
CA GLN A 203 12.90 2.71 -0.23
C GLN A 203 12.47 2.51 -1.69
N ILE A 204 11.94 3.51 -2.38
CA ILE A 204 11.56 3.37 -3.80
C ILE A 204 12.81 3.01 -4.61
N PRO A 205 12.82 1.88 -5.37
CA PRO A 205 14.00 1.42 -6.11
C PRO A 205 14.19 2.26 -7.38
N ILE A 206 14.81 3.42 -7.20
CA ILE A 206 15.10 4.37 -8.29
C ILE A 206 16.57 4.27 -8.66
N ASP A 207 16.89 4.08 -9.96
CA ASP A 207 18.23 3.90 -10.50
C ASP A 207 19.03 2.80 -9.76
N GLY A 208 18.34 1.70 -9.41
CA GLY A 208 18.93 0.53 -8.76
C GLY A 208 19.16 0.65 -7.24
N TYR A 209 18.67 1.73 -6.60
CA TYR A 209 18.90 1.94 -5.17
C TYR A 209 17.58 2.24 -4.41
N PRO A 210 17.35 1.61 -3.22
CA PRO A 210 18.18 0.59 -2.53
C PRO A 210 18.25 -0.73 -3.32
N ASP A 211 19.42 -1.35 -3.33
CA ASP A 211 19.72 -2.55 -4.13
C ASP A 211 18.88 -3.76 -3.69
N ASP A 212 18.73 -3.99 -2.38
CA ASP A 212 17.90 -5.06 -1.83
C ASP A 212 16.43 -4.92 -2.25
N VAL A 213 15.88 -3.71 -2.21
CA VAL A 213 14.49 -3.44 -2.64
C VAL A 213 14.37 -3.54 -4.16
N HIS A 214 15.41 -3.09 -4.90
CA HIS A 214 15.45 -3.23 -6.35
C HIS A 214 15.35 -4.70 -6.76
N ASP A 215 16.10 -5.58 -6.13
CA ASP A 215 16.10 -7.01 -6.42
C ASP A 215 14.74 -7.65 -6.08
N ILE A 216 14.19 -7.34 -4.91
CA ILE A 216 12.85 -7.83 -4.51
C ILE A 216 11.77 -7.38 -5.50
N VAL A 217 11.79 -6.11 -5.90
CA VAL A 217 10.82 -5.56 -6.84
C VAL A 217 10.99 -6.18 -8.24
N THR A 218 12.22 -6.46 -8.65
CA THR A 218 12.51 -7.15 -9.92
C THR A 218 11.96 -8.57 -9.90
N ASP A 219 12.19 -9.33 -8.83
CA ASP A 219 11.76 -10.73 -8.71
C ASP A 219 10.23 -10.87 -8.82
N TYR A 220 9.47 -10.09 -8.03
CA TYR A 220 8.01 -10.17 -8.13
C TYR A 220 7.46 -9.60 -9.44
N SER A 221 8.10 -8.57 -10.01
CA SER A 221 7.76 -7.98 -11.29
C SER A 221 7.87 -9.02 -12.42
N ASP A 222 8.98 -9.75 -12.45
CA ASP A 222 9.23 -10.85 -13.38
C ASP A 222 8.23 -11.99 -13.24
N TRP A 223 7.86 -12.34 -12.01
CA TRP A 223 6.83 -13.32 -11.75
C TRP A 223 5.44 -12.84 -12.22
N LEU A 224 5.03 -11.61 -11.88
CA LEU A 224 3.74 -11.05 -12.26
C LEU A 224 3.56 -10.98 -13.77
N SER A 225 4.65 -10.69 -14.51
CA SER A 225 4.64 -10.62 -15.98
C SER A 225 4.35 -11.96 -16.66
N ARG A 226 4.49 -13.08 -15.93
CA ARG A 226 4.30 -14.46 -16.45
C ARG A 226 3.21 -15.24 -15.70
N SER A 227 2.80 -14.75 -14.53
CA SER A 227 1.87 -15.46 -13.65
C SER A 227 0.45 -15.48 -14.20
N ALA A 228 -0.16 -16.67 -14.22
CA ALA A 228 -1.56 -16.85 -14.56
C ALA A 228 -2.53 -16.54 -13.41
N VAL A 229 -2.06 -16.12 -12.24
CA VAL A 229 -2.92 -15.67 -11.13
C VAL A 229 -3.87 -14.58 -11.65
N PRO A 230 -5.18 -14.68 -11.39
CA PRO A 230 -6.14 -13.68 -11.80
C PRO A 230 -5.81 -12.31 -11.22
N LYS A 231 -5.80 -11.28 -12.07
CA LYS A 231 -5.49 -9.90 -11.67
C LYS A 231 -6.62 -8.95 -12.02
N TYR A 232 -6.84 -7.96 -11.17
CA TYR A 232 -7.73 -6.85 -11.43
C TYR A 232 -6.97 -5.53 -11.23
N PHE A 233 -6.67 -4.88 -12.33
CA PHE A 233 -6.02 -3.57 -12.34
C PHE A 233 -7.07 -2.46 -12.28
N PHE A 234 -7.02 -1.64 -11.25
CA PHE A 234 -7.78 -0.40 -11.15
C PHE A 234 -6.91 0.74 -11.63
N ASN A 235 -7.14 1.13 -12.88
CA ASN A 235 -6.42 2.23 -13.51
C ASN A 235 -6.99 3.57 -13.03
N ALA A 236 -6.16 4.38 -12.40
CA ALA A 236 -6.52 5.73 -12.00
C ALA A 236 -6.47 6.70 -13.19
N GLU A 237 -7.46 7.59 -13.30
CA GLU A 237 -7.43 8.68 -14.27
C GLU A 237 -7.64 10.01 -13.54
N PRO A 238 -6.66 10.94 -13.55
CA PRO A 238 -5.42 10.93 -14.33
C PRO A 238 -4.33 9.97 -13.83
N GLY A 239 -4.39 9.50 -12.56
CA GLY A 239 -3.36 8.68 -11.95
C GLY A 239 -2.13 9.47 -11.49
N SER A 240 -1.17 8.78 -10.89
CA SER A 240 0.06 9.36 -10.36
C SER A 240 1.30 8.53 -10.66
N ILE A 241 1.41 7.31 -10.11
CA ILE A 241 2.59 6.45 -10.29
C ILE A 241 2.40 5.38 -11.36
N LEU A 242 1.18 4.86 -11.56
CA LEU A 242 0.86 3.95 -12.67
C LEU A 242 0.46 4.72 -13.92
N VAL A 243 1.40 5.50 -14.45
CA VAL A 243 1.24 6.29 -15.68
C VAL A 243 2.34 5.93 -16.68
N GLY A 244 2.17 6.32 -17.94
CA GLY A 244 3.18 6.10 -18.99
C GLY A 244 3.67 4.66 -19.04
N SER A 245 4.97 4.45 -19.02
CA SER A 245 5.63 3.14 -19.18
C SER A 245 5.30 2.15 -18.06
N GLN A 246 4.99 2.63 -16.84
CA GLN A 246 4.59 1.77 -15.71
C GLN A 246 3.20 1.18 -15.95
N ARG A 247 2.26 2.01 -16.43
CA ARG A 247 0.90 1.59 -16.79
C ARG A 247 0.91 0.58 -17.93
N GLU A 248 1.67 0.84 -18.97
CA GLU A 248 1.80 -0.08 -20.12
C GLU A 248 2.44 -1.41 -19.72
N PHE A 249 3.41 -1.38 -18.79
CA PHE A 249 4.02 -2.60 -18.28
C PHE A 249 2.99 -3.48 -17.56
N CYS A 250 2.24 -2.95 -16.60
CA CYS A 250 1.25 -3.78 -15.91
C CYS A 250 0.07 -4.19 -16.82
N ARG A 251 -0.28 -3.41 -17.85
CA ARG A 251 -1.26 -3.82 -18.87
C ARG A 251 -0.82 -5.05 -19.68
N SER A 252 0.48 -5.30 -19.77
CA SER A 252 1.00 -6.49 -20.47
C SER A 252 0.86 -7.80 -19.67
N TRP A 253 0.47 -7.73 -18.41
CA TRP A 253 0.38 -8.92 -17.56
C TRP A 253 -0.76 -9.86 -17.98
N PRO A 254 -0.52 -11.19 -17.97
CA PRO A 254 -1.55 -12.15 -18.37
C PRO A 254 -2.67 -12.25 -17.32
N ASN A 255 -3.82 -12.76 -17.76
CA ASN A 255 -5.01 -13.04 -16.95
C ASN A 255 -5.43 -11.82 -16.10
N GLN A 256 -5.57 -10.68 -16.75
CA GLN A 256 -5.88 -9.42 -16.10
C GLN A 256 -7.17 -8.80 -16.64
N ARG A 257 -7.97 -8.27 -15.73
CA ARG A 257 -9.05 -7.32 -16.01
C ARG A 257 -8.57 -5.90 -15.67
N GLU A 258 -9.14 -4.91 -16.32
CA GLU A 258 -8.90 -3.50 -16.03
C GLU A 258 -10.24 -2.77 -15.87
N LEU A 259 -10.31 -1.88 -14.88
CA LEU A 259 -11.36 -0.88 -14.74
C LEU A 259 -10.70 0.48 -14.52
N THR A 260 -11.05 1.46 -15.36
CA THR A 260 -10.60 2.85 -15.17
C THR A 260 -11.57 3.58 -14.27
N VAL A 261 -11.06 4.22 -13.22
CA VAL A 261 -11.82 5.02 -12.26
C VAL A 261 -11.21 6.41 -12.09
N PRO A 262 -12.01 7.43 -11.75
CA PRO A 262 -11.48 8.73 -11.35
C PRO A 262 -10.56 8.60 -10.13
N GLY A 263 -9.40 9.27 -10.16
CA GLY A 263 -8.48 9.30 -9.02
C GLY A 263 -7.08 9.76 -9.41
N ILE A 264 -6.31 10.20 -8.41
CA ILE A 264 -4.90 10.56 -8.58
C ILE A 264 -4.04 9.43 -8.03
N HIS A 265 -3.73 9.43 -6.74
CA HIS A 265 -2.96 8.36 -6.10
C HIS A 265 -3.80 7.60 -5.06
N PHE A 266 -4.44 8.32 -4.14
CA PHE A 266 -5.31 7.68 -3.13
C PHE A 266 -6.72 7.48 -3.69
N ILE A 267 -6.83 6.70 -4.76
CA ILE A 267 -8.07 6.52 -5.52
C ILE A 267 -9.20 5.88 -4.72
N GLN A 268 -8.89 5.27 -3.60
CA GLN A 268 -9.88 4.75 -2.64
C GLN A 268 -10.70 5.86 -2.01
N GLU A 269 -10.14 7.08 -1.93
CA GLU A 269 -10.86 8.26 -1.45
C GLU A 269 -11.85 8.80 -2.48
N ASP A 270 -11.50 8.70 -3.76
CA ASP A 270 -12.32 9.21 -4.86
C ASP A 270 -13.34 8.16 -5.35
N SER A 271 -12.90 6.92 -5.52
CA SER A 271 -13.65 5.85 -6.19
C SER A 271 -13.79 4.57 -5.38
N GLY A 272 -13.60 4.62 -4.04
CA GLY A 272 -13.53 3.43 -3.19
C GLY A 272 -14.76 2.52 -3.28
N ALA A 273 -15.97 3.08 -3.32
CA ALA A 273 -17.19 2.30 -3.45
C ALA A 273 -17.30 1.61 -4.83
N GLU A 274 -16.88 2.27 -5.91
CA GLU A 274 -16.86 1.67 -7.25
C GLU A 274 -15.87 0.52 -7.33
N ILE A 275 -14.65 0.71 -6.77
CA ILE A 275 -13.62 -0.33 -6.65
C ILE A 275 -14.15 -1.52 -5.86
N GLY A 276 -14.78 -1.28 -4.71
CA GLY A 276 -15.34 -2.33 -3.85
C GLY A 276 -16.40 -3.16 -4.59
N ARG A 277 -17.36 -2.51 -5.24
CA ARG A 277 -18.40 -3.20 -6.05
C ARG A 277 -17.79 -4.01 -7.19
N ALA A 278 -16.77 -3.50 -7.87
CA ALA A 278 -16.12 -4.21 -8.94
C ALA A 278 -15.39 -5.47 -8.44
N ILE A 279 -14.73 -5.40 -7.29
CA ILE A 279 -14.12 -6.58 -6.64
C ILE A 279 -15.22 -7.57 -6.21
N ALA A 280 -16.29 -7.10 -5.58
CA ALA A 280 -17.42 -7.95 -5.15
C ALA A 280 -18.04 -8.75 -6.32
N GLY A 281 -18.21 -8.10 -7.47
CA GLY A 281 -18.70 -8.75 -8.68
C GLY A 281 -17.67 -9.69 -9.35
N TRP A 282 -16.39 -9.50 -9.08
CA TRP A 282 -15.32 -10.33 -9.65
C TRP A 282 -15.07 -11.61 -8.85
N LEU A 283 -15.08 -11.55 -7.52
CA LEU A 283 -14.77 -12.67 -6.63
C LEU A 283 -15.54 -13.97 -6.95
N PRO A 284 -16.85 -13.94 -7.27
CA PRO A 284 -17.60 -15.16 -7.62
C PRO A 284 -17.18 -15.81 -8.96
N THR A 285 -16.40 -15.11 -9.78
CA THR A 285 -15.93 -15.61 -11.09
C THR A 285 -14.57 -16.31 -11.03
N LEU A 286 -13.96 -16.42 -9.83
CA LEU A 286 -12.61 -16.94 -9.56
C LEU A 286 -12.61 -18.41 -9.12
#